data_04100d32520e65f78529f61bd7d18245
#
_entry.id   04100d32520e65f78529f61bd7d18245
#
_cell.length_a   1.000
_cell.length_b   1.000
_cell.length_c   1.000
_cell.angle_alpha   90.00
_cell.angle_beta   90.00
_cell.angle_gamma   90.00
#
_symmetry.space_group_name_H-M   'P 1'
#
loop_
_entity.id
_entity.type
_entity.pdbx_description
1 polymer ?
#
loop_
_entity_poly.entity_id
_entity_poly.type
_entity_poly.pdbx_seq_one_letter_code
_entity_poly.pdbx_strand_id
1 'polypeptide(L)'
;TNDSLTKPNMQLFFSPVSYTKALPGERPLMNPDPFPGFLLSAQPTRPRSRGYIELKNSDPNTPPSIHPNYFNDEFDIQEMLEGAKFIRKLCAAPSLATIIQTEIEPGFEAQSDAALIEDIKNRSVTVYHPVGTCRMGLHEKENVVNPRLKVHGLHNLRIVDASIFPTLISGNTNAAVIMAAEKGSDMILQDYQ
;
A
#
# COMPACT_ATOMS: atom_id res chain seq x y z
N THR A 1 -4.44 2.52 16.05
CA THR A 1 -5.06 3.85 16.24
C THR A 1 -6.13 3.87 17.32
N ASN A 2 -6.70 2.75 17.72
CA ASN A 2 -7.63 2.69 18.85
C ASN A 2 -7.42 1.41 19.68
N ASP A 3 -7.82 1.48 20.96
CA ASP A 3 -7.57 0.43 21.97
C ASP A 3 -8.43 -0.83 21.78
N SER A 4 -9.43 -0.80 20.92
CA SER A 4 -10.28 -1.96 20.61
C SER A 4 -9.63 -2.93 19.61
N LEU A 5 -8.55 -2.51 18.94
CA LEU A 5 -7.88 -3.32 17.94
C LEU A 5 -6.91 -4.32 18.57
N THR A 6 -7.05 -5.59 18.22
CA THR A 6 -6.14 -6.67 18.66
C THR A 6 -4.89 -6.79 17.79
N LYS A 7 -4.88 -6.12 16.63
CA LYS A 7 -3.75 -6.10 15.69
C LYS A 7 -3.51 -4.69 15.19
N PRO A 8 -2.26 -4.31 14.94
CA PRO A 8 -1.96 -3.01 14.32
C PRO A 8 -2.71 -2.85 12.98
N ASN A 9 -3.32 -1.69 12.78
CA ASN A 9 -4.02 -1.34 11.54
C ASN A 9 -3.27 -0.31 10.71
N MET A 10 -2.26 0.35 11.30
CA MET A 10 -1.45 1.37 10.66
C MET A 10 0.03 1.04 10.78
N GLN A 11 0.79 1.34 9.74
CA GLN A 11 2.24 1.42 9.76
C GLN A 11 2.64 2.90 9.67
N LEU A 12 3.56 3.32 10.55
CA LEU A 12 4.12 4.66 10.53
C LEU A 12 5.51 4.63 9.92
N PHE A 13 5.83 5.65 9.13
CA PHE A 13 7.16 5.86 8.59
C PHE A 13 7.70 7.18 9.09
N PHE A 14 8.96 7.17 9.49
CA PHE A 14 9.72 8.35 9.81
C PHE A 14 10.84 8.54 8.77
N SER A 15 10.86 9.71 8.15
CA SER A 15 11.96 10.16 7.30
C SER A 15 12.67 11.33 7.98
N PRO A 16 13.97 11.24 8.26
CA PRO A 16 14.73 12.34 8.89
C PRO A 16 14.98 13.53 7.93
N VAL A 17 14.43 13.47 6.75
CA VAL A 17 14.52 14.49 5.72
C VAL A 17 13.12 14.76 5.19
N SER A 18 12.74 16.04 5.10
CA SER A 18 11.53 16.46 4.39
C SER A 18 11.87 16.79 2.93
N TYR A 19 10.87 16.66 2.07
CA TYR A 19 10.98 16.95 0.64
C TYR A 19 9.64 17.40 0.10
N THR A 20 9.68 18.40 -0.79
CA THR A 20 8.49 18.85 -1.50
C THR A 20 7.96 17.75 -2.39
N LYS A 21 6.67 17.79 -2.66
CA LYS A 21 6.03 16.89 -3.62
C LYS A 21 6.72 17.05 -4.98
N ALA A 22 7.24 15.95 -5.52
CA ALA A 22 7.81 15.95 -6.86
C ALA A 22 6.74 16.20 -7.91
N LEU A 23 7.13 16.80 -9.01
CA LEU A 23 6.28 16.88 -10.21
C LEU A 23 6.02 15.48 -10.77
N PRO A 24 4.93 15.27 -11.54
CA PRO A 24 4.67 13.99 -12.19
C PRO A 24 5.89 13.49 -12.97
N GLY A 25 6.34 12.27 -12.67
CA GLY A 25 7.53 11.66 -13.29
C GLY A 25 8.84 11.87 -12.53
N GLU A 26 8.89 12.73 -11.53
CA GLU A 26 10.06 12.92 -10.67
C GLU A 26 9.97 12.07 -9.40
N ARG A 27 11.14 11.79 -8.80
CA ARG A 27 11.21 11.11 -7.49
C ARG A 27 11.30 12.15 -6.38
N PRO A 28 10.33 12.20 -5.44
CA PRO A 28 10.34 13.20 -4.34
C PRO A 28 11.65 13.23 -3.56
N LEU A 29 12.22 12.07 -3.25
CA LEU A 29 13.48 11.93 -2.50
C LEU A 29 14.71 12.61 -3.15
N MET A 30 14.63 12.96 -4.42
CA MET A 30 15.72 13.64 -5.14
C MET A 30 15.70 15.17 -4.95
N ASN A 31 14.69 15.69 -4.24
CA ASN A 31 14.50 17.12 -4.06
C ASN A 31 14.19 17.44 -2.58
N PRO A 32 15.18 17.29 -1.67
CA PRO A 32 14.99 17.61 -0.27
C PRO A 32 14.73 19.11 -0.07
N ASP A 33 13.96 19.44 0.96
CA ASP A 33 13.72 20.83 1.31
C ASP A 33 15.02 21.53 1.72
N PRO A 34 15.18 22.84 1.43
CA PRO A 34 16.40 23.61 1.72
C PRO A 34 16.53 23.99 3.19
N PHE A 35 15.76 23.41 4.08
CA PHE A 35 15.75 23.64 5.52
C PHE A 35 15.68 22.32 6.30
N PRO A 36 16.07 22.30 7.58
CA PRO A 36 15.91 21.12 8.42
C PRO A 36 14.44 20.76 8.60
N GLY A 37 14.08 19.53 8.24
CA GLY A 37 12.74 19.03 8.37
C GLY A 37 12.71 17.51 8.40
N PHE A 38 11.63 16.95 8.90
CA PHE A 38 11.36 15.52 8.86
C PHE A 38 9.94 15.25 8.38
N LEU A 39 9.68 14.03 7.99
CA LEU A 39 8.37 13.60 7.53
C LEU A 39 7.91 12.41 8.35
N LEU A 40 6.67 12.47 8.83
CA LEU A 40 5.92 11.35 9.37
C LEU A 40 4.78 11.02 8.44
N SER A 41 4.67 9.76 8.05
CA SER A 41 3.56 9.28 7.24
C SER A 41 2.93 8.03 7.83
N ALA A 42 1.67 7.80 7.52
CA ALA A 42 0.91 6.63 7.93
C ALA A 42 0.35 5.92 6.70
N GLN A 43 0.26 4.59 6.77
CA GLN A 43 -0.44 3.79 5.76
C GLN A 43 -1.29 2.72 6.44
N PRO A 44 -2.51 2.44 5.95
CA PRO A 44 -3.31 1.31 6.39
C PRO A 44 -2.60 0.00 6.04
N THR A 45 -2.63 -0.96 6.94
CA THR A 45 -2.02 -2.27 6.69
C THR A 45 -2.96 -3.25 5.99
N ARG A 46 -4.26 -2.99 6.00
CA ARG A 46 -5.30 -3.86 5.42
C ARG A 46 -6.41 -3.07 4.74
N PRO A 47 -6.10 -2.33 3.65
CA PRO A 47 -7.11 -1.55 2.93
C PRO A 47 -8.18 -2.46 2.33
N ARG A 48 -9.43 -1.95 2.25
CA ARG A 48 -10.59 -2.63 1.67
C ARG A 48 -10.82 -2.30 0.21
N SER A 49 -10.38 -1.12 -0.25
CA SER A 49 -10.48 -0.72 -1.65
C SER A 49 -9.88 -1.78 -2.58
N ARG A 50 -10.55 -2.02 -3.69
CA ARG A 50 -10.10 -2.99 -4.71
C ARG A 50 -10.07 -2.34 -6.07
N GLY A 51 -8.96 -2.58 -6.76
CA GLY A 51 -8.77 -2.20 -8.16
C GLY A 51 -8.83 -3.40 -9.10
N TYR A 52 -8.59 -3.12 -10.37
CA TYR A 52 -8.53 -4.14 -11.42
C TYR A 52 -7.58 -3.71 -12.53
N ILE A 53 -7.18 -4.70 -13.35
CA ILE A 53 -6.43 -4.51 -14.58
C ILE A 53 -7.30 -4.99 -15.73
N GLU A 54 -7.32 -4.22 -16.83
CA GLU A 54 -8.11 -4.50 -18.00
C GLU A 54 -7.27 -4.43 -19.26
N LEU A 55 -7.42 -5.40 -20.17
CA LEU A 55 -6.80 -5.36 -21.49
C LEU A 55 -7.56 -4.40 -22.40
N LYS A 56 -6.84 -3.49 -23.06
CA LYS A 56 -7.44 -2.53 -24.00
C LYS A 56 -7.79 -3.16 -25.34
N ASN A 57 -7.00 -4.15 -25.78
CA ASN A 57 -7.15 -4.87 -27.05
C ASN A 57 -6.34 -6.17 -27.02
N SER A 58 -6.25 -6.88 -28.14
CA SER A 58 -5.52 -8.14 -28.29
C SER A 58 -4.03 -7.98 -28.65
N ASP A 59 -3.53 -6.76 -28.84
CA ASP A 59 -2.10 -6.51 -29.10
C ASP A 59 -1.31 -6.63 -27.79
N PRO A 60 -0.38 -7.61 -27.67
CA PRO A 60 0.41 -7.82 -26.44
C PRO A 60 1.37 -6.66 -26.10
N ASN A 61 1.65 -5.76 -27.06
CA ASN A 61 2.49 -4.59 -26.85
C ASN A 61 1.70 -3.38 -26.30
N THR A 62 0.39 -3.43 -26.33
CA THR A 62 -0.45 -2.36 -25.76
C THR A 62 -0.50 -2.49 -24.25
N PRO A 63 -0.01 -1.49 -23.46
CA PRO A 63 -0.11 -1.54 -22.01
C PRO A 63 -1.56 -1.65 -21.53
N PRO A 64 -1.85 -2.47 -20.52
CA PRO A 64 -3.18 -2.59 -19.96
C PRO A 64 -3.65 -1.29 -19.29
N SER A 65 -4.94 -1.15 -19.08
CA SER A 65 -5.50 -0.15 -18.17
C SER A 65 -5.36 -0.64 -16.74
N ILE A 66 -4.84 0.20 -15.86
CA ILE A 66 -4.66 -0.11 -14.43
C ILE A 66 -5.56 0.83 -13.64
N HIS A 67 -6.50 0.25 -12.90
CA HIS A 67 -7.48 0.97 -12.09
C HIS A 67 -7.27 0.62 -10.61
N PRO A 68 -6.41 1.36 -9.88
CA PRO A 68 -6.10 1.05 -8.48
C PRO A 68 -7.30 1.25 -7.55
N ASN A 69 -8.19 2.18 -7.87
CA ASN A 69 -9.38 2.55 -7.10
C ASN A 69 -9.06 2.86 -5.61
N TYR A 70 -7.95 3.56 -5.35
CA TYR A 70 -7.61 4.00 -4.00
C TYR A 70 -8.74 4.82 -3.38
N PHE A 71 -9.01 4.58 -2.10
CA PHE A 71 -10.06 5.26 -1.34
C PHE A 71 -11.49 5.07 -1.90
N ASN A 72 -11.75 4.01 -2.65
CA ASN A 72 -13.09 3.67 -3.11
C ASN A 72 -13.98 3.10 -1.97
N ASP A 73 -13.37 2.59 -0.91
CA ASP A 73 -14.05 2.16 0.32
C ASP A 73 -13.87 3.25 1.40
N GLU A 74 -14.98 3.72 1.96
CA GLU A 74 -14.99 4.76 2.99
C GLU A 74 -14.19 4.35 4.24
N PHE A 75 -14.11 3.07 4.53
CA PHE A 75 -13.30 2.55 5.63
C PHE A 75 -11.82 2.96 5.51
N ASP A 76 -11.26 2.93 4.31
CA ASP A 76 -9.85 3.26 4.07
C ASP A 76 -9.60 4.75 4.31
N ILE A 77 -10.56 5.61 3.96
CA ILE A 77 -10.49 7.06 4.22
C ILE A 77 -10.52 7.31 5.73
N GLN A 78 -11.41 6.64 6.45
CA GLN A 78 -11.52 6.80 7.91
C GLN A 78 -10.27 6.28 8.62
N GLU A 79 -9.70 5.16 8.21
CA GLU A 79 -8.43 4.69 8.75
C GLU A 79 -7.29 5.71 8.51
N MET A 80 -7.19 6.29 7.31
CA MET A 80 -6.19 7.33 7.03
C MET A 80 -6.40 8.59 7.86
N LEU A 81 -7.65 9.01 8.05
CA LEU A 81 -7.99 10.14 8.92
C LEU A 81 -7.53 9.88 10.37
N GLU A 82 -7.82 8.71 10.90
CA GLU A 82 -7.34 8.30 12.23
C GLU A 82 -5.80 8.26 12.30
N GLY A 83 -5.14 7.81 11.23
CA GLY A 83 -3.69 7.84 11.09
C GLY A 83 -3.13 9.27 11.14
N ALA A 84 -3.72 10.20 10.41
CA ALA A 84 -3.31 11.61 10.39
C ALA A 84 -3.48 12.27 11.78
N LYS A 85 -4.61 12.03 12.45
CA LYS A 85 -4.84 12.49 13.83
C LYS A 85 -3.83 11.89 14.81
N PHE A 86 -3.51 10.61 14.65
CA PHE A 86 -2.53 9.93 15.49
C PHE A 86 -1.13 10.51 15.31
N ILE A 87 -0.72 10.83 14.09
CA ILE A 87 0.56 11.52 13.80
C ILE A 87 0.61 12.85 14.51
N ARG A 88 -0.44 13.67 14.44
CA ARG A 88 -0.50 14.95 15.16
C ARG A 88 -0.40 14.77 16.68
N LYS A 89 -1.10 13.78 17.23
CA LYS A 89 -0.97 13.41 18.66
C LYS A 89 0.46 13.00 19.02
N LEU A 90 1.13 12.26 18.15
CA LEU A 90 2.53 11.86 18.35
C LEU A 90 3.46 13.07 18.30
N CYS A 91 3.28 13.97 17.34
CA CYS A 91 4.06 15.22 17.22
C CYS A 91 3.87 16.14 18.43
N ALA A 92 2.70 16.12 19.06
CA ALA A 92 2.40 16.90 20.26
C ALA A 92 3.00 16.28 21.55
N ALA A 93 3.60 15.10 21.50
CA ALA A 93 4.27 14.51 22.66
C ALA A 93 5.47 15.40 23.09
N PRO A 94 5.71 15.58 24.41
CA PRO A 94 6.70 16.54 24.90
C PRO A 94 8.10 16.42 24.28
N SER A 95 8.55 15.19 24.05
CA SER A 95 9.88 14.93 23.45
C SER A 95 10.01 15.38 21.99
N LEU A 96 8.92 15.30 21.19
CA LEU A 96 8.91 15.76 19.81
C LEU A 96 8.52 17.22 19.68
N ALA A 97 7.55 17.68 20.46
CA ALA A 97 7.05 19.06 20.41
C ALA A 97 8.16 20.11 20.65
N THR A 98 9.20 19.76 21.41
CA THR A 98 10.34 20.67 21.65
C THR A 98 11.21 20.94 20.45
N ILE A 99 11.20 20.08 19.44
CA ILE A 99 12.03 20.20 18.23
C ILE A 99 11.21 20.56 16.98
N ILE A 100 9.88 20.51 17.06
CA ILE A 100 8.98 20.88 15.97
C ILE A 100 8.67 22.38 16.06
N GLN A 101 9.02 23.14 15.03
CA GLN A 101 8.70 24.56 14.94
C GLN A 101 7.31 24.79 14.35
N THR A 102 6.99 24.04 13.28
CA THR A 102 5.71 24.17 12.59
C THR A 102 5.38 22.90 11.80
N GLU A 103 4.09 22.66 11.59
CA GLU A 103 3.60 21.68 10.64
C GLU A 103 3.51 22.36 9.27
N ILE A 104 4.26 21.85 8.29
CA ILE A 104 4.29 22.39 6.93
C ILE A 104 3.11 21.84 6.12
N GLU A 105 2.90 20.52 6.19
CA GLU A 105 1.83 19.82 5.48
C GLU A 105 1.16 18.79 6.41
N PRO A 106 -0.17 18.74 6.41
CA PRO A 106 -1.16 19.54 5.66
C PRO A 106 -1.21 21.01 6.10
N GLY A 107 -0.50 21.39 7.14
CA GLY A 107 -0.45 22.74 7.66
C GLY A 107 -1.54 23.03 8.70
N PHE A 108 -1.32 24.10 9.43
CA PHE A 108 -2.18 24.51 10.54
C PHE A 108 -3.63 24.80 10.13
N GLU A 109 -3.88 25.14 8.86
CA GLU A 109 -5.22 25.46 8.35
C GLU A 109 -6.12 24.22 8.24
N ALA A 110 -5.56 23.03 8.07
CA ALA A 110 -6.31 21.79 7.93
C ALA A 110 -6.68 21.20 9.30
N GLN A 111 -7.63 21.81 10.01
CA GLN A 111 -8.05 21.37 11.36
C GLN A 111 -9.29 20.50 11.37
N SER A 112 -10.20 20.63 10.40
CA SER A 112 -11.39 19.81 10.33
C SER A 112 -11.14 18.46 9.70
N ASP A 113 -11.97 17.47 10.03
CA ASP A 113 -11.93 16.14 9.40
C ASP A 113 -12.08 16.24 7.88
N ALA A 114 -12.97 17.13 7.41
CA ALA A 114 -13.15 17.35 5.98
C ALA A 114 -11.88 17.89 5.30
N ALA A 115 -11.19 18.85 5.91
CA ALA A 115 -9.94 19.39 5.38
C ALA A 115 -8.82 18.34 5.39
N LEU A 116 -8.73 17.51 6.43
CA LEU A 116 -7.77 16.40 6.47
C LEU A 116 -8.07 15.34 5.42
N ILE A 117 -9.34 14.99 5.21
CA ILE A 117 -9.74 14.02 4.17
C ILE A 117 -9.42 14.55 2.77
N GLU A 118 -9.66 15.84 2.52
CA GLU A 118 -9.30 16.45 1.25
C GLU A 118 -7.78 16.42 1.02
N ASP A 119 -7.00 16.77 2.02
CA ASP A 119 -5.55 16.69 1.99
C ASP A 119 -5.06 15.24 1.74
N ILE A 120 -5.61 14.25 2.44
CA ILE A 120 -5.31 12.83 2.25
C ILE A 120 -5.55 12.43 0.80
N LYS A 121 -6.70 12.78 0.21
CA LYS A 121 -7.02 12.45 -1.18
C LYS A 121 -6.07 13.11 -2.18
N ASN A 122 -5.63 14.32 -1.90
CA ASN A 122 -4.77 15.09 -2.81
C ASN A 122 -3.29 14.72 -2.72
N ARG A 123 -2.82 14.30 -1.54
CA ARG A 123 -1.37 14.09 -1.29
C ARG A 123 -0.97 12.64 -1.08
N SER A 124 -1.92 11.71 -0.89
CA SER A 124 -1.57 10.31 -0.74
C SER A 124 -0.91 9.76 -2.00
N VAL A 125 0.11 8.96 -1.80
CA VAL A 125 0.81 8.25 -2.87
C VAL A 125 0.85 6.76 -2.58
N THR A 126 1.03 5.96 -3.61
CA THR A 126 1.23 4.51 -3.43
C THR A 126 2.57 4.24 -2.75
N VAL A 127 2.62 3.20 -1.92
CA VAL A 127 3.87 2.64 -1.38
C VAL A 127 4.37 1.44 -2.20
N TYR A 128 3.84 1.27 -3.41
CA TYR A 128 4.29 0.28 -4.41
C TYR A 128 4.19 -1.19 -3.95
N HIS A 129 3.18 -1.52 -3.17
CA HIS A 129 2.92 -2.89 -2.70
C HIS A 129 1.58 -3.47 -3.19
N PRO A 130 1.22 -3.36 -4.50
CA PRO A 130 0.00 -3.96 -5.01
C PRO A 130 0.10 -5.50 -4.99
N VAL A 131 -1.04 -6.15 -4.72
CA VAL A 131 -1.16 -7.61 -4.71
C VAL A 131 -2.50 -8.04 -5.30
N GLY A 132 -2.68 -9.34 -5.56
CA GLY A 132 -4.00 -9.94 -5.77
C GLY A 132 -4.54 -9.94 -7.19
N THR A 133 -3.80 -9.47 -8.20
CA THR A 133 -4.25 -9.51 -9.60
C THR A 133 -4.34 -10.94 -10.16
N CYS A 134 -3.62 -11.90 -9.56
CA CYS A 134 -3.69 -13.32 -9.87
C CYS A 134 -3.97 -14.14 -8.60
N ARG A 135 -4.92 -13.67 -7.78
CA ARG A 135 -5.16 -14.20 -6.43
C ARG A 135 -5.36 -15.71 -6.40
N MET A 136 -4.81 -16.30 -5.34
CA MET A 136 -4.91 -17.73 -5.06
C MET A 136 -6.24 -18.07 -4.39
N GLY A 137 -6.80 -19.23 -4.75
CA GLY A 137 -7.98 -19.80 -4.11
C GLY A 137 -8.47 -21.08 -4.77
N LEU A 138 -9.50 -21.68 -4.17
CA LEU A 138 -10.03 -22.97 -4.61
C LEU A 138 -10.98 -22.86 -5.81
N HIS A 139 -11.66 -21.72 -5.99
CA HIS A 139 -12.71 -21.56 -6.98
C HIS A 139 -12.16 -20.87 -8.24
N GLU A 140 -12.08 -21.58 -9.35
CA GLU A 140 -11.55 -21.08 -10.64
C GLU A 140 -12.25 -19.83 -11.18
N LYS A 141 -13.57 -19.68 -10.91
CA LYS A 141 -14.32 -18.50 -11.35
C LYS A 141 -13.93 -17.21 -10.62
N GLU A 142 -13.31 -17.34 -9.45
CA GLU A 142 -12.99 -16.21 -8.57
C GLU A 142 -11.47 -16.00 -8.40
N ASN A 143 -10.69 -17.02 -8.76
CA ASN A 143 -9.26 -17.05 -8.50
C ASN A 143 -8.48 -17.48 -9.75
N VAL A 144 -7.27 -16.97 -9.90
CA VAL A 144 -6.42 -17.25 -11.06
C VAL A 144 -5.58 -18.48 -10.83
N VAL A 145 -5.05 -18.69 -9.61
CA VAL A 145 -4.25 -19.88 -9.28
C VAL A 145 -4.86 -20.65 -8.12
N ASN A 146 -4.62 -21.95 -8.10
CA ASN A 146 -5.00 -22.84 -7.01
C ASN A 146 -3.97 -22.78 -5.86
N PRO A 147 -4.19 -23.47 -4.70
CA PRO A 147 -3.24 -23.50 -3.58
C PRO A 147 -1.85 -24.08 -3.90
N ARG A 148 -1.68 -24.79 -5.03
CA ARG A 148 -0.37 -25.19 -5.53
C ARG A 148 0.20 -24.23 -6.58
N LEU A 149 -0.35 -23.01 -6.67
CA LEU A 149 0.07 -21.93 -7.55
C LEU A 149 -0.05 -22.23 -9.04
N LYS A 150 -0.78 -23.29 -9.41
CA LYS A 150 -1.09 -23.64 -10.80
C LYS A 150 -2.27 -22.82 -11.29
N VAL A 151 -2.17 -22.27 -12.49
CA VAL A 151 -3.26 -21.49 -13.11
C VAL A 151 -4.45 -22.40 -13.38
N HIS A 152 -5.63 -22.01 -12.93
CA HIS A 152 -6.86 -22.74 -13.19
C HIS A 152 -7.14 -22.83 -14.70
N GLY A 153 -7.58 -23.98 -15.15
CA GLY A 153 -7.92 -24.23 -16.57
C GLY A 153 -6.73 -24.32 -17.54
N LEU A 154 -5.49 -24.15 -17.07
CA LEU A 154 -4.29 -24.28 -17.89
C LEU A 154 -3.34 -25.34 -17.34
N HIS A 155 -2.60 -26.00 -18.25
CA HIS A 155 -1.59 -26.98 -17.89
C HIS A 155 -0.18 -26.35 -17.89
N ASN A 156 0.68 -26.83 -17.02
CA ASN A 156 2.10 -26.48 -16.97
C ASN A 156 2.41 -24.97 -16.79
N LEU A 157 1.47 -24.23 -16.20
CA LEU A 157 1.65 -22.80 -15.89
C LEU A 157 1.42 -22.53 -14.41
N ARG A 158 2.33 -21.79 -13.80
CA ARG A 158 2.24 -21.26 -12.43
C ARG A 158 2.49 -19.76 -12.39
N ILE A 159 1.98 -19.14 -11.34
CA ILE A 159 2.29 -17.75 -10.97
C ILE A 159 2.79 -17.78 -9.55
N VAL A 160 3.98 -17.18 -9.31
CA VAL A 160 4.68 -17.22 -8.02
C VAL A 160 5.27 -15.85 -7.73
N ASP A 161 4.43 -14.89 -7.43
CA ASP A 161 4.78 -13.51 -7.08
C ASP A 161 3.69 -12.88 -6.17
N ALA A 162 3.79 -11.59 -5.88
CA ALA A 162 2.83 -10.90 -5.01
C ALA A 162 1.38 -10.91 -5.52
N SER A 163 1.16 -11.13 -6.81
CA SER A 163 -0.18 -11.16 -7.40
C SER A 163 -1.05 -12.30 -6.90
N ILE A 164 -0.43 -13.38 -6.36
CA ILE A 164 -1.16 -14.54 -5.81
C ILE A 164 -1.84 -14.26 -4.47
N PHE A 165 -1.45 -13.22 -3.72
CA PHE A 165 -2.02 -12.97 -2.39
C PHE A 165 -3.49 -12.55 -2.50
N PRO A 166 -4.41 -13.23 -1.80
CA PRO A 166 -5.84 -12.90 -1.86
C PRO A 166 -6.16 -11.53 -1.28
N THR A 167 -5.36 -11.07 -0.31
CA THR A 167 -5.47 -9.77 0.35
C THR A 167 -4.08 -9.24 0.63
N LEU A 168 -3.98 -7.91 0.82
CA LEU A 168 -2.73 -7.30 1.26
C LEU A 168 -2.35 -7.85 2.65
N ILE A 169 -1.08 -8.17 2.83
CA ILE A 169 -0.53 -8.56 4.12
C ILE A 169 -0.33 -7.32 5.00
N SER A 170 -0.28 -7.52 6.33
CA SER A 170 -0.09 -6.43 7.30
C SER A 170 1.38 -6.02 7.40
N GLY A 171 1.91 -5.38 6.36
CA GLY A 171 3.29 -4.91 6.29
C GLY A 171 3.86 -4.94 4.88
N ASN A 172 5.17 -4.68 4.76
CA ASN A 172 5.88 -4.72 3.48
C ASN A 172 5.85 -6.13 2.87
N THR A 173 5.67 -6.22 1.57
CA THR A 173 5.36 -7.48 0.88
C THR A 173 6.56 -8.38 0.65
N ASN A 174 7.79 -7.87 0.70
CA ASN A 174 9.01 -8.57 0.27
C ASN A 174 9.22 -9.92 0.97
N ALA A 175 9.13 -9.96 2.30
CA ALA A 175 9.34 -11.20 3.06
C ALA A 175 8.30 -12.28 2.70
N ALA A 176 7.04 -11.88 2.51
CA ALA A 176 5.97 -12.80 2.10
C ALA A 176 6.16 -13.29 0.66
N VAL A 177 6.68 -12.45 -0.24
CA VAL A 177 7.00 -12.84 -1.62
C VAL A 177 8.15 -13.85 -1.65
N ILE A 178 9.21 -13.64 -0.87
CA ILE A 178 10.31 -14.61 -0.72
C ILE A 178 9.76 -15.95 -0.22
N MET A 179 8.95 -15.95 0.84
CA MET A 179 8.31 -17.15 1.36
C MET A 179 7.46 -17.86 0.29
N ALA A 180 6.68 -17.11 -0.48
CA ALA A 180 5.87 -17.67 -1.56
C ALA A 180 6.74 -18.28 -2.68
N ALA A 181 7.88 -17.65 -3.01
CA ALA A 181 8.84 -18.15 -4.00
C ALA A 181 9.51 -19.46 -3.54
N GLU A 182 9.99 -19.52 -2.31
CA GLU A 182 10.58 -20.74 -1.70
C GLU A 182 9.54 -21.89 -1.71
N LYS A 183 8.32 -21.62 -1.24
CA LYS A 183 7.24 -22.62 -1.23
C LYS A 183 6.83 -23.04 -2.64
N GLY A 184 6.80 -22.12 -3.58
CA GLY A 184 6.52 -22.39 -4.99
C GLY A 184 7.58 -23.29 -5.62
N SER A 185 8.86 -23.05 -5.32
CA SER A 185 9.98 -23.88 -5.77
C SER A 185 9.89 -25.31 -5.25
N ASP A 186 9.58 -25.50 -3.97
CA ASP A 186 9.33 -26.81 -3.37
C ASP A 186 8.19 -27.57 -4.10
N MET A 187 7.08 -26.87 -4.37
CA MET A 187 5.94 -27.45 -5.08
C MET A 187 6.30 -27.87 -6.52
N ILE A 188 7.16 -27.10 -7.20
CA ILE A 188 7.64 -27.45 -8.54
C ILE A 188 8.49 -28.70 -8.46
N LEU A 189 9.47 -28.77 -7.57
CA LEU A 189 10.33 -29.93 -7.41
C LEU A 189 9.55 -31.20 -7.08
N GLN A 190 8.54 -31.11 -6.23
CA GLN A 190 7.66 -32.25 -5.89
C GLN A 190 6.85 -32.78 -7.08
N ASP A 191 6.48 -31.91 -8.02
CA ASP A 191 5.70 -32.32 -9.19
C ASP A 191 6.55 -33.04 -10.27
N TYR A 192 7.88 -32.98 -10.17
CA TYR A 192 8.83 -33.63 -11.12
C TYR A 192 9.66 -34.77 -10.49
N GLN A 193 9.38 -35.13 -9.24
CA GLN A 193 9.88 -36.34 -8.58
C GLN A 193 8.95 -37.51 -8.80
#